data_06b3ca9a0cbc3e68b5ce2ba3f63dbb2b
#
_entry.id   06b3ca9a0cbc3e68b5ce2ba3f63dbb2b
#
_cell.length_a   1.000
_cell.length_b   1.000
_cell.length_c   1.000
_cell.angle_alpha   90.00
_cell.angle_beta   90.00
_cell.angle_gamma   90.00
#
_symmetry.space_group_name_H-M   'P 1'
#
loop_
_entity.id
_entity.type
_entity.pdbx_description
1 polymer ?
#
loop_
_entity_poly.entity_id
_entity_poly.type
_entity_poly.pdbx_seq_one_letter_code
_entity_poly.pdbx_strand_id
1 'polypeptide(L)'
;MSESVSWTPDSPGEPGAPRHMKPLDRGEALRLLTSVALGRLFFTQRALPAVRPVNHVLDGEDIIVRLSDAAALAAVATPVDGAGAVVAFEADVIDPERHLGWSVVVTGYARRVDDTAELERYEGVLRHWAPRAVTGTLRIRPELVTGFEFIDAPADQ
;
A
#
# COMPACT_ATOMS: atom_id res chain seq x y z
N MET A 1 -25.33 17.62 25.05
CA MET A 1 -26.04 17.65 23.74
C MET A 1 -25.21 16.85 22.75
N SER A 2 -25.63 15.65 22.45
CA SER A 2 -24.99 14.83 21.42
C SER A 2 -25.71 15.15 20.11
N GLU A 3 -25.02 15.86 19.21
CA GLU A 3 -25.48 15.98 17.85
C GLU A 3 -25.34 14.61 17.19
N SER A 4 -26.47 13.99 16.95
CA SER A 4 -26.51 12.81 16.11
C SER A 4 -26.27 13.28 14.67
N VAL A 5 -25.08 13.00 14.15
CA VAL A 5 -24.85 13.13 12.72
C VAL A 5 -25.72 12.05 12.05
N SER A 6 -26.86 12.46 11.56
CA SER A 6 -27.68 11.58 10.72
C SER A 6 -26.99 11.48 9.35
N TRP A 7 -26.41 10.33 9.10
CA TRP A 7 -25.99 9.98 7.74
C TRP A 7 -27.25 9.79 6.91
N THR A 8 -27.56 10.75 6.05
CA THR A 8 -28.55 10.56 4.99
C THR A 8 -27.79 10.03 3.78
N PRO A 9 -28.14 8.85 3.27
CA PRO A 9 -27.62 8.45 1.97
C PRO A 9 -28.03 9.53 0.95
N ASP A 10 -27.07 9.99 0.19
CA ASP A 10 -27.31 10.91 -0.91
C ASP A 10 -28.54 10.45 -1.69
N SER A 11 -29.38 11.42 -1.99
CA SER A 11 -30.49 11.20 -2.92
C SER A 11 -29.98 10.44 -4.14
N PRO A 12 -30.72 9.46 -4.65
CA PRO A 12 -30.26 8.71 -5.79
C PRO A 12 -30.03 9.71 -6.94
N GLY A 13 -28.77 10.13 -7.09
CA GLY A 13 -28.34 10.68 -8.35
C GLY A 13 -28.75 9.69 -9.43
N GLU A 14 -29.06 10.19 -10.61
CA GLU A 14 -29.41 9.36 -11.75
C GLU A 14 -28.63 8.06 -11.73
N PRO A 15 -29.24 6.91 -12.02
CA PRO A 15 -28.56 5.63 -11.96
C PRO A 15 -27.37 5.67 -12.92
N GLY A 16 -26.24 6.10 -12.40
CA GLY A 16 -24.96 5.88 -13.06
C GLY A 16 -24.86 4.39 -13.36
N ALA A 17 -24.28 4.04 -14.50
CA ALA A 17 -24.07 2.64 -14.85
C ALA A 17 -23.57 1.87 -13.62
N PRO A 18 -24.12 0.69 -13.32
CA PRO A 18 -23.73 -0.08 -12.16
C PRO A 18 -22.20 -0.32 -12.20
N ARG A 19 -21.53 -0.02 -11.11
CA ARG A 19 -20.09 -0.18 -11.02
C ARG A 19 -19.74 -1.63 -10.77
N HIS A 20 -18.69 -2.06 -11.42
CA HIS A 20 -18.24 -3.43 -11.31
C HIS A 20 -16.84 -3.48 -10.67
N MET A 21 -16.70 -4.31 -9.66
CA MET A 21 -15.44 -4.56 -9.01
C MET A 21 -14.83 -5.83 -9.60
N LYS A 22 -13.82 -5.66 -10.43
CA LYS A 22 -13.17 -6.76 -11.14
C LYS A 22 -11.91 -7.19 -10.39
N PRO A 23 -11.80 -8.45 -9.97
CA PRO A 23 -10.56 -8.94 -9.36
C PRO A 23 -9.40 -8.87 -10.35
N LEU A 24 -8.23 -8.49 -9.84
CA LEU A 24 -6.97 -8.49 -10.59
C LEU A 24 -6.19 -9.75 -10.27
N ASP A 25 -5.51 -10.31 -11.25
CA ASP A 25 -4.54 -11.36 -10.98
C ASP A 25 -3.27 -10.77 -10.32
N ARG A 26 -2.42 -11.65 -9.77
CA ARG A 26 -1.21 -11.25 -9.06
C ARG A 26 -0.29 -10.38 -9.94
N GLY A 27 -0.07 -10.78 -11.18
CA GLY A 27 0.82 -10.06 -12.08
C GLY A 27 0.32 -8.67 -12.42
N GLU A 28 -0.98 -8.53 -12.70
CA GLU A 28 -1.61 -7.23 -12.96
C GLU A 28 -1.56 -6.33 -11.73
N ALA A 29 -1.86 -6.87 -10.56
CA ALA A 29 -1.83 -6.13 -9.30
C ALA A 29 -0.42 -5.59 -9.01
N LEU A 30 0.60 -6.41 -9.12
CA LEU A 30 1.98 -5.99 -8.91
C LEU A 30 2.45 -4.97 -9.95
N ARG A 31 2.00 -5.12 -11.18
CA ARG A 31 2.31 -4.14 -12.24
C ARG A 31 1.70 -2.78 -11.94
N LEU A 32 0.48 -2.73 -11.43
CA LEU A 32 -0.16 -1.48 -11.03
C LEU A 32 0.59 -0.79 -9.90
N LEU A 33 1.18 -1.53 -8.98
CA LEU A 33 2.01 -0.97 -7.92
C LEU A 33 3.24 -0.26 -8.48
N THR A 34 3.78 -0.68 -9.61
CA THR A 34 4.91 0.02 -10.24
C THR A 34 4.53 1.35 -10.87
N SER A 35 3.24 1.56 -11.14
CA SER A 35 2.75 2.79 -11.78
C SER A 35 2.62 3.97 -10.83
N VAL A 36 2.75 3.75 -9.53
CA VAL A 36 2.68 4.79 -8.49
C VAL A 36 3.91 4.73 -7.60
N ALA A 37 4.30 5.86 -7.05
CA ALA A 37 5.49 5.97 -6.20
C ALA A 37 5.15 5.98 -4.70
N LEU A 38 3.89 6.15 -4.35
CA LEU A 38 3.42 6.32 -2.98
C LEU A 38 2.43 5.21 -2.63
N GLY A 39 2.60 4.64 -1.47
CA GLY A 39 1.67 3.71 -0.87
C GLY A 39 1.60 3.90 0.64
N ARG A 40 0.98 2.96 1.30
CA ARG A 40 0.80 2.95 2.74
C ARG A 40 1.27 1.63 3.30
N LEU A 41 2.14 1.71 4.30
CA LEU A 41 2.63 0.55 5.03
C LEU A 41 1.81 0.39 6.31
N PHE A 42 1.21 -0.77 6.48
CA PHE A 42 0.46 -1.16 7.68
C PHE A 42 1.28 -2.15 8.47
N PHE A 43 1.44 -1.89 9.76
CA PHE A 43 2.24 -2.73 10.63
C PHE A 43 1.67 -2.72 12.04
N THR A 44 2.19 -3.57 12.91
CA THR A 44 1.80 -3.62 14.30
C THR A 44 2.83 -2.91 15.16
N GLN A 45 2.36 -1.96 15.96
CA GLN A 45 3.18 -1.23 16.91
C GLN A 45 2.50 -1.29 18.27
N ARG A 46 3.18 -1.85 19.27
CA ARG A 46 2.63 -2.03 20.62
C ARG A 46 1.27 -2.75 20.61
N ALA A 47 1.18 -3.82 19.85
CA ALA A 47 -0.02 -4.62 19.64
C ALA A 47 -1.20 -3.87 18.98
N LEU A 48 -0.98 -2.69 18.44
CA LEU A 48 -1.99 -1.90 17.74
C LEU A 48 -1.63 -1.74 16.28
N PRO A 49 -2.62 -1.73 15.38
CA PRO A 49 -2.39 -1.41 13.98
C PRO A 49 -1.86 0.02 13.83
N ALA A 50 -0.87 0.20 12.98
CA ALA A 50 -0.31 1.48 12.62
C ALA A 50 -0.16 1.59 11.12
N VAL A 51 -0.17 2.80 10.59
CA VAL A 51 -0.04 3.06 9.16
C VAL A 51 0.88 4.25 8.92
N ARG A 52 1.71 4.14 7.87
CA ARG A 52 2.57 5.25 7.42
C ARG A 52 2.54 5.35 5.90
N PRO A 53 2.40 6.57 5.35
CA PRO A 53 2.66 6.77 3.92
C PRO A 53 4.14 6.57 3.64
N VAL A 54 4.45 5.88 2.56
CA VAL A 54 5.83 5.55 2.20
C VAL A 54 6.01 5.63 0.69
N ASN A 55 7.21 6.02 0.26
CA ASN A 55 7.62 5.82 -1.11
C ASN A 55 8.05 4.37 -1.31
N HIS A 56 7.83 3.85 -2.49
CA HIS A 56 8.17 2.49 -2.82
C HIS A 56 8.65 2.33 -4.25
N VAL A 57 9.38 1.28 -4.47
CA VAL A 57 9.69 0.71 -5.78
C VAL A 57 9.54 -0.80 -5.70
N LEU A 58 9.37 -1.46 -6.83
CA LEU A 58 9.43 -2.92 -6.88
C LEU A 58 10.80 -3.37 -7.39
N ASP A 59 11.29 -4.43 -6.78
CA ASP A 59 12.48 -5.16 -7.23
C ASP A 59 12.04 -6.61 -7.46
N GLY A 60 11.83 -6.96 -8.73
CA GLY A 60 11.09 -8.17 -9.05
C GLY A 60 9.67 -8.08 -8.52
N GLU A 61 9.26 -9.01 -7.67
CA GLU A 61 7.98 -8.96 -6.97
C GLU A 61 8.07 -8.30 -5.59
N ASP A 62 9.28 -8.12 -5.07
CA ASP A 62 9.49 -7.53 -3.74
C ASP A 62 9.21 -6.03 -3.75
N ILE A 63 8.59 -5.57 -2.69
CA ILE A 63 8.30 -4.15 -2.51
C ILE A 63 9.37 -3.55 -1.60
N ILE A 64 10.06 -2.54 -2.09
CA ILE A 64 11.09 -1.84 -1.35
C ILE A 64 10.51 -0.52 -0.89
N VAL A 65 10.52 -0.29 0.42
CA VAL A 65 9.99 0.93 1.03
C VAL A 65 11.04 1.58 1.92
N ARG A 66 10.89 2.89 2.08
CA ARG A 66 11.73 3.66 2.99
C ARG A 66 10.88 4.19 4.13
N LEU A 67 11.28 3.89 5.37
CA LEU A 67 10.68 4.43 6.57
C LEU A 67 11.56 5.53 7.14
N SER A 68 10.95 6.69 7.41
CA SER A 68 11.61 7.84 8.01
C SER A 68 11.28 8.02 9.49
N ASP A 69 10.56 7.09 10.09
CA ASP A 69 10.13 7.09 11.48
C ASP A 69 10.89 6.01 12.24
N ALA A 70 11.73 6.41 13.20
CA ALA A 70 12.56 5.49 13.96
C ALA A 70 11.74 4.49 14.78
N ALA A 71 10.62 4.92 15.36
CA ALA A 71 9.76 4.04 16.14
C ALA A 71 9.04 3.00 15.26
N ALA A 72 8.56 3.42 14.09
CA ALA A 72 7.97 2.50 13.12
C ALA A 72 9.02 1.52 12.59
N LEU A 73 10.22 2.00 12.27
CA LEU A 73 11.31 1.16 11.82
C LEU A 73 11.68 0.09 12.86
N ALA A 74 11.77 0.47 14.13
CA ALA A 74 12.05 -0.46 15.23
C ALA A 74 10.95 -1.52 15.36
N ALA A 75 9.68 -1.12 15.21
CA ALA A 75 8.56 -2.05 15.29
C ALA A 75 8.58 -3.10 14.16
N VAL A 76 9.02 -2.72 12.97
CA VAL A 76 9.05 -3.60 11.79
C VAL A 76 10.36 -4.37 11.67
N ALA A 77 11.47 -3.81 12.15
CA ALA A 77 12.79 -4.42 12.01
C ALA A 77 13.08 -5.54 13.02
N THR A 78 12.24 -5.75 14.03
CA THR A 78 12.43 -6.81 15.02
C THR A 78 11.69 -8.08 14.54
N PRO A 79 12.41 -9.08 13.98
CA PRO A 79 11.75 -10.31 13.52
C PRO A 79 11.32 -11.13 14.72
N VAL A 80 10.05 -11.59 14.70
CA VAL A 80 9.51 -12.45 15.75
C VAL A 80 9.98 -13.89 15.56
N ASP A 81 10.16 -14.37 14.33
CA ASP A 81 10.52 -15.76 14.03
C ASP A 81 11.49 -15.93 12.85
N GLY A 82 12.43 -15.01 12.65
CA GLY A 82 13.40 -15.14 11.54
C GLY A 82 12.83 -14.90 10.14
N ALA A 83 11.50 -14.90 9.97
CA ALA A 83 10.85 -14.65 8.69
C ALA A 83 10.65 -13.16 8.39
N GLY A 84 10.81 -12.30 9.39
CA GLY A 84 10.52 -10.87 9.33
C GLY A 84 9.21 -10.52 10.02
N ALA A 85 8.84 -9.26 10.01
CA ALA A 85 7.58 -8.78 10.56
C ALA A 85 6.46 -8.90 9.53
N VAL A 86 5.29 -9.31 9.96
CA VAL A 86 4.10 -9.34 9.10
C VAL A 86 3.60 -7.91 8.91
N VAL A 87 3.47 -7.50 7.66
CA VAL A 87 2.99 -6.19 7.26
C VAL A 87 1.99 -6.30 6.12
N ALA A 88 1.25 -5.23 5.91
CA ALA A 88 0.49 -5.04 4.68
C ALA A 88 0.96 -3.75 4.00
N PHE A 89 0.94 -3.76 2.69
CA PHE A 89 1.23 -2.59 1.86
C PHE A 89 0.05 -2.36 0.92
N GLU A 90 -0.40 -1.14 0.84
CA GLU A 90 -1.54 -0.77 0.00
C GLU A 90 -1.17 0.42 -0.88
N ALA A 91 -1.62 0.38 -2.12
CA ALA A 91 -1.66 1.55 -2.98
C ALA A 91 -2.92 1.50 -3.83
N ASP A 92 -3.39 2.67 -4.22
CA ASP A 92 -4.58 2.81 -5.03
C ASP A 92 -4.51 4.07 -5.90
N VAL A 93 -5.31 4.07 -6.94
CA VAL A 93 -5.66 5.26 -7.70
C VAL A 93 -7.17 5.18 -7.95
N ILE A 94 -7.92 5.98 -7.23
CA ILE A 94 -9.38 5.98 -7.30
C ILE A 94 -9.85 7.41 -7.58
N ASP A 95 -10.60 7.59 -8.66
CA ASP A 95 -11.26 8.84 -8.97
C ASP A 95 -12.46 9.00 -8.01
N PRO A 96 -12.46 10.02 -7.11
CA PRO A 96 -13.52 10.15 -6.12
C PRO A 96 -14.87 10.53 -6.71
N GLU A 97 -14.91 11.13 -7.89
CA GLU A 97 -16.15 11.51 -8.55
C GLU A 97 -16.76 10.35 -9.35
N ARG A 98 -15.92 9.67 -10.12
CA ARG A 98 -16.37 8.55 -10.95
C ARG A 98 -16.39 7.23 -10.22
N HIS A 99 -15.64 7.11 -9.12
CA HIS A 99 -15.39 5.89 -8.37
C HIS A 99 -14.76 4.78 -9.26
N LEU A 100 -13.97 5.19 -10.22
CA LEU A 100 -13.21 4.30 -11.09
C LEU A 100 -11.75 4.30 -10.68
N GLY A 101 -11.07 3.22 -10.91
CA GLY A 101 -9.65 3.09 -10.59
C GLY A 101 -9.31 1.68 -10.12
N TRP A 102 -8.30 1.59 -9.27
CA TRP A 102 -7.83 0.30 -8.77
C TRP A 102 -7.31 0.43 -7.34
N SER A 103 -7.31 -0.69 -6.64
CA SER A 103 -6.74 -0.83 -5.29
C SER A 103 -6.01 -2.16 -5.19
N VAL A 104 -4.81 -2.14 -4.64
CA VAL A 104 -3.99 -3.34 -4.42
C VAL A 104 -3.50 -3.38 -2.99
N VAL A 105 -3.67 -4.53 -2.35
CA VAL A 105 -3.15 -4.80 -1.01
C VAL A 105 -2.23 -6.02 -1.07
N VAL A 106 -1.04 -5.86 -0.53
CA VAL A 106 -0.06 -6.92 -0.40
C VAL A 106 0.15 -7.21 1.08
N THR A 107 -0.01 -8.46 1.47
CA THR A 107 0.37 -8.92 2.81
C THR A 107 1.61 -9.79 2.68
N GLY A 108 2.58 -9.55 3.52
CA GLY A 108 3.84 -10.28 3.45
C GLY A 108 4.75 -10.01 4.63
N TYR A 109 6.00 -10.38 4.48
CA TYR A 109 7.02 -10.25 5.51
C TYR A 109 8.00 -9.16 5.15
N ALA A 110 8.23 -8.23 6.09
CA ALA A 110 9.17 -7.15 5.94
C ALA A 110 10.47 -7.45 6.67
N ARG A 111 11.59 -7.17 6.01
CA ARG A 111 12.94 -7.24 6.59
C ARG A 111 13.70 -5.98 6.28
N ARG A 112 14.58 -5.60 7.20
CA ARG A 112 15.47 -4.48 6.95
C ARG A 112 16.52 -4.89 5.91
N VAL A 113 16.75 -3.99 4.96
CA VAL A 113 17.83 -4.16 3.98
C VAL A 113 19.14 -3.65 4.62
N ASP A 114 20.12 -4.54 4.75
CA ASP A 114 21.41 -4.23 5.38
C ASP A 114 22.58 -4.26 4.37
N ASP A 115 22.39 -4.87 3.21
CA ASP A 115 23.43 -4.96 2.19
C ASP A 115 23.73 -3.59 1.58
N THR A 116 24.99 -3.18 1.64
CA THR A 116 25.44 -1.86 1.18
C THR A 116 25.19 -1.64 -0.30
N ALA A 117 25.40 -2.64 -1.14
CA ALA A 117 25.19 -2.54 -2.58
C ALA A 117 23.69 -2.37 -2.92
N GLU A 118 22.82 -3.12 -2.22
CA GLU A 118 21.37 -2.97 -2.37
C GLU A 118 20.90 -1.60 -1.90
N LEU A 119 21.38 -1.14 -0.74
CA LEU A 119 21.03 0.18 -0.21
C LEU A 119 21.41 1.30 -1.17
N GLU A 120 22.61 1.25 -1.77
CA GLU A 120 23.03 2.23 -2.76
C GLU A 120 22.15 2.21 -3.99
N ARG A 121 21.77 1.03 -4.46
CA ARG A 121 20.88 0.87 -5.62
C ARG A 121 19.49 1.45 -5.35
N TYR A 122 18.92 1.19 -4.18
CA TYR A 122 17.60 1.69 -3.82
C TYR A 122 17.61 3.18 -3.51
N GLU A 123 18.68 3.70 -2.95
CA GLU A 123 18.81 5.12 -2.67
C GLU A 123 18.72 5.99 -3.93
N GLY A 124 19.22 5.48 -5.06
CA GLY A 124 19.12 6.16 -6.35
C GLY A 124 17.71 6.23 -6.94
N VAL A 125 16.80 5.35 -6.54
CA VAL A 125 15.45 5.24 -7.11
C VAL A 125 14.33 5.59 -6.15
N LEU A 126 14.55 5.48 -4.85
CA LEU A 126 13.58 5.90 -3.84
C LEU A 126 13.70 7.38 -3.54
N ARG A 127 12.61 8.11 -3.70
CA ARG A 127 12.58 9.53 -3.38
C ARG A 127 12.39 9.74 -1.88
N HIS A 128 12.99 10.82 -1.35
CA HIS A 128 12.85 11.21 0.04
C HIS A 128 11.63 12.10 0.25
N TRP A 129 10.78 11.73 1.19
CA TRP A 129 9.67 12.58 1.64
C TRP A 129 10.13 13.68 2.57
N ALA A 130 11.05 13.36 3.46
CA ALA A 130 11.60 14.31 4.41
C ALA A 130 13.13 14.20 4.38
N PRO A 131 13.84 15.28 4.04
CA PRO A 131 15.28 15.29 4.19
C PRO A 131 15.63 15.22 5.68
N ARG A 132 16.58 14.37 6.05
CA ARG A 132 17.23 14.25 7.37
C ARG A 132 16.50 13.44 8.45
N ALA A 133 15.43 12.72 8.18
CA ALA A 133 14.91 11.76 9.15
C ALA A 133 15.80 10.51 9.17
N VAL A 134 15.85 9.82 10.32
CA VAL A 134 16.45 8.48 10.38
C VAL A 134 15.69 7.59 9.40
N THR A 135 16.35 7.13 8.37
CA THR A 135 15.75 6.32 7.33
C THR A 135 16.23 4.90 7.42
N GLY A 136 15.29 3.97 7.25
CA GLY A 136 15.58 2.57 7.04
C GLY A 136 14.88 2.08 5.79
N THR A 137 15.53 1.19 5.09
CA THR A 137 14.97 0.56 3.90
C THR A 137 14.48 -0.84 4.25
N LEU A 138 13.26 -1.15 3.88
CA LEU A 138 12.64 -2.45 4.11
C LEU A 138 12.37 -3.14 2.79
N ARG A 139 12.54 -4.45 2.78
CA ARG A 139 12.10 -5.33 1.71
C ARG A 139 10.87 -6.09 2.18
N ILE A 140 9.80 -5.98 1.46
CA ILE A 140 8.56 -6.74 1.70
C ILE A 140 8.48 -7.85 0.67
N ARG A 141 8.45 -9.09 1.14
CA ARG A 141 8.23 -10.25 0.30
C ARG A 141 6.73 -10.55 0.27
N PRO A 142 6.06 -10.40 -0.89
CA PRO A 142 4.63 -10.66 -0.99
C PRO A 142 4.29 -12.12 -0.76
N GLU A 143 3.33 -12.38 0.13
CA GLU A 143 2.73 -13.70 0.32
C GLU A 143 1.32 -13.73 -0.29
N LEU A 144 0.51 -12.73 0.03
CA LEU A 144 -0.86 -12.60 -0.47
C LEU A 144 -0.98 -11.26 -1.19
N VAL A 145 -1.44 -11.30 -2.44
CA VAL A 145 -1.70 -10.12 -3.24
C VAL A 145 -3.16 -10.11 -3.62
N THR A 146 -3.87 -9.05 -3.24
CA THR A 146 -5.28 -8.85 -3.54
C THR A 146 -5.45 -7.52 -4.26
N GLY A 147 -6.07 -7.53 -5.41
CA GLY A 147 -6.31 -6.31 -6.17
C GLY A 147 -7.67 -6.33 -6.83
N PHE A 148 -8.24 -5.14 -6.95
CA PHE A 148 -9.51 -4.90 -7.62
C PHE A 148 -9.41 -3.68 -8.51
N GLU A 149 -10.07 -3.76 -9.65
CA GLU A 149 -10.30 -2.64 -10.55
C GLU A 149 -11.79 -2.28 -10.50
N PHE A 150 -12.06 -1.01 -10.34
CA PHE A 150 -13.41 -0.47 -10.36
C PHE A 150 -13.67 0.07 -11.76
N ILE A 151 -14.55 -0.59 -12.48
CA ILE A 151 -14.87 -0.29 -13.87
C ILE A 151 -16.37 -0.09 -14.03
N ASP A 152 -16.77 0.57 -15.11
CA ASP A 152 -18.18 0.60 -15.50
C ASP A 152 -18.61 -0.83 -15.85
N ALA A 153 -19.80 -1.21 -15.42
CA ALA A 153 -20.34 -2.50 -15.83
C ALA A 153 -20.48 -2.53 -17.35
N PRO A 154 -20.18 -3.69 -17.99
CA PRO A 154 -20.38 -3.81 -19.42
C PRO A 154 -21.86 -3.54 -19.75
N ALA A 155 -22.11 -2.76 -20.80
CA ALA A 155 -23.45 -2.53 -21.28
C ALA A 155 -24.10 -3.89 -21.60
N ASP A 156 -25.27 -4.13 -21.02
CA ASP A 156 -26.08 -5.29 -21.39
C ASP A 156 -26.36 -5.21 -22.89
N GLN A 157 -25.87 -6.18 -23.59
CA GLN A 157 -26.22 -6.37 -25.01
C GLN A 157 -27.59 -7.05 -25.13
#